data_355ce64d6b16c2f9929e854c9a277652
#
_entry.id   355ce64d6b16c2f9929e854c9a277652
#
_cell.length_a   1.000
_cell.length_b   1.000
_cell.length_c   1.000
_cell.angle_alpha   90.00
_cell.angle_beta   90.00
_cell.angle_gamma   90.00
#
_symmetry.space_group_name_H-M   'P 1'
#
loop_
_entity.id
_entity.type
_entity.pdbx_description
1 polymer ?
#
loop_
_entity_poly.entity_id
_entity_poly.type
_entity_poly.pdbx_seq_one_letter_code
_entity_poly.pdbx_strand_id
1 'polypeptide(L)'
;MRAAVPLRTLTAEQAATLGAIGETLVPSAREAGIVNFVDQQISIPAEEALLQARIFNVRPPFANFYRAAIGAVDGNSERVTGRKFAALSATEQRDFVNNMRQNKIDGWTGPSGGFVYNILRSDAVDVVYGTMDGYAALGIPYQAHIVPTKRW
;
A
#
# COMPACT_ATOMS: atom_id res chain seq x y z
N MET A 1 -8.67 11.46 19.45
CA MET A 1 -9.37 10.75 18.37
C MET A 1 -9.25 11.59 17.09
N ARG A 2 -8.43 11.20 16.12
CA ARG A 2 -8.38 11.91 14.84
C ARG A 2 -9.72 11.66 14.12
N ALA A 3 -10.40 12.72 13.69
CA ALA A 3 -11.61 12.59 12.89
C ALA A 3 -11.30 11.78 11.62
N ALA A 4 -12.16 10.83 11.28
CA ALA A 4 -12.01 10.06 10.05
C ALA A 4 -12.07 11.02 8.84
N VAL A 5 -11.00 11.11 8.07
CA VAL A 5 -10.98 11.90 6.85
C VAL A 5 -11.83 11.17 5.80
N PRO A 6 -12.80 11.85 5.16
CA PRO A 6 -13.63 11.22 4.13
C PRO A 6 -12.78 10.74 2.95
N LEU A 7 -13.10 9.55 2.45
CA LEU A 7 -12.48 9.02 1.23
C LEU A 7 -12.93 9.85 0.01
N ARG A 8 -12.03 10.05 -0.93
CA ARG A 8 -12.26 10.83 -2.16
C ARG A 8 -12.48 9.94 -3.38
N THR A 9 -11.77 8.84 -3.46
CA THR A 9 -11.66 8.00 -4.67
C THR A 9 -11.94 6.53 -4.40
N LEU A 10 -11.47 6.00 -3.27
CA LEU A 10 -11.67 4.61 -2.88
C LEU A 10 -13.06 4.40 -2.28
N THR A 11 -13.66 3.24 -2.56
CA THR A 11 -14.85 2.80 -1.82
C THR A 11 -14.47 2.33 -0.41
N ALA A 12 -15.45 2.26 0.50
CA ALA A 12 -15.24 1.74 1.85
C ALA A 12 -14.67 0.30 1.84
N GLU A 13 -15.10 -0.52 0.89
CA GLU A 13 -14.63 -1.88 0.71
C GLU A 13 -13.17 -1.91 0.25
N GLN A 14 -12.81 -1.11 -0.75
CA GLN A 14 -11.42 -0.96 -1.21
C GLN A 14 -10.51 -0.45 -0.09
N ALA A 15 -10.98 0.49 0.70
CA ALA A 15 -10.27 1.02 1.86
C ALA A 15 -10.03 -0.05 2.94
N ALA A 16 -11.02 -0.90 3.21
CA ALA A 16 -10.88 -2.01 4.15
C ALA A 16 -9.80 -3.00 3.70
N THR A 17 -9.80 -3.37 2.42
CA THR A 17 -8.79 -4.28 1.84
C THR A 17 -7.40 -3.65 1.83
N LEU A 18 -7.29 -2.39 1.40
CA LEU A 18 -6.01 -1.68 1.41
C LEU A 18 -5.43 -1.54 2.83
N GLY A 19 -6.28 -1.23 3.81
CA GLY A 19 -5.87 -1.18 5.22
C GLY A 19 -5.39 -2.53 5.74
N ALA A 20 -6.10 -3.60 5.39
CA ALA A 20 -5.75 -4.96 5.81
C ALA A 20 -4.42 -5.43 5.17
N ILE A 21 -4.25 -5.23 3.87
CA ILE A 21 -3.02 -5.65 3.20
C ILE A 21 -1.84 -4.77 3.62
N GLY A 22 -2.03 -3.46 3.78
CA GLY A 22 -0.99 -2.56 4.28
C GLY A 22 -0.47 -3.00 5.64
N GLU A 23 -1.36 -3.32 6.58
CA GLU A 23 -1.02 -3.81 7.92
C GLU A 23 -0.31 -5.17 7.88
N THR A 24 -0.70 -6.05 6.95
CA THR A 24 -0.05 -7.36 6.78
C THR A 24 1.37 -7.21 6.22
N LEU A 25 1.57 -6.23 5.32
CA LEU A 25 2.86 -5.96 4.68
C LEU A 25 3.85 -5.26 5.62
N VAL A 26 3.35 -4.26 6.35
CA VAL A 26 4.14 -3.43 7.28
C VAL A 26 3.30 -3.17 8.53
N PRO A 27 3.66 -3.72 9.68
CA PRO A 27 2.94 -3.46 10.92
C PRO A 27 2.81 -1.96 11.19
N SER A 28 1.66 -1.54 11.72
CA SER A 28 1.26 -0.15 11.96
C SER A 28 0.91 0.68 10.72
N ALA A 29 0.92 0.11 9.51
CA ALA A 29 0.57 0.87 8.30
C ALA A 29 -0.87 1.41 8.34
N ARG A 30 -1.79 0.68 8.95
CA ARG A 30 -3.18 1.14 9.12
C ARG A 30 -3.26 2.36 10.03
N GLU A 31 -2.60 2.32 11.17
CA GLU A 31 -2.56 3.43 12.13
C GLU A 31 -1.81 4.64 11.54
N ALA A 32 -0.74 4.39 10.81
CA ALA A 32 0.03 5.42 10.09
C ALA A 32 -0.75 6.07 8.94
N GLY A 33 -1.88 5.49 8.51
CA GLY A 33 -2.82 6.11 7.58
C GLY A 33 -2.61 5.75 6.12
N ILE A 34 -2.15 4.52 5.81
CA ILE A 34 -1.93 4.05 4.42
C ILE A 34 -3.15 4.26 3.53
N VAL A 35 -4.37 4.06 4.05
CA VAL A 35 -5.60 4.23 3.29
C VAL A 35 -5.78 5.69 2.86
N ASN A 36 -5.66 6.63 3.80
CA ASN A 36 -5.83 8.04 3.53
C ASN A 36 -4.72 8.58 2.63
N PHE A 37 -3.48 8.10 2.81
CA PHE A 37 -2.35 8.45 1.96
C PHE A 37 -2.63 8.05 0.51
N VAL A 38 -2.91 6.78 0.25
CA VAL A 38 -3.16 6.31 -1.12
C VAL A 38 -4.40 7.00 -1.72
N ASP A 39 -5.51 7.10 -0.98
CA ASP A 39 -6.73 7.73 -1.45
C ASP A 39 -6.52 9.19 -1.86
N GLN A 40 -5.76 9.95 -1.06
CA GLN A 40 -5.39 11.32 -1.39
C GLN A 40 -4.51 11.37 -2.63
N GLN A 41 -3.48 10.53 -2.69
CA GLN A 41 -2.47 10.57 -3.75
C GLN A 41 -3.02 10.14 -5.11
N ILE A 42 -3.99 9.21 -5.15
CA ILE A 42 -4.67 8.86 -6.42
C ILE A 42 -5.74 9.88 -6.85
N SER A 43 -6.02 10.87 -5.99
CA SER A 43 -7.01 11.93 -6.25
C SER A 43 -6.40 13.24 -6.75
N ILE A 44 -5.08 13.32 -6.83
CA ILE A 44 -4.35 14.50 -7.30
C ILE A 44 -3.69 14.24 -8.66
N PRO A 45 -3.20 15.27 -9.37
CA PRO A 45 -2.45 15.10 -10.61
C PRO A 45 -1.28 14.12 -10.45
N ALA A 46 -1.07 13.26 -11.46
CA ALA A 46 -0.07 12.19 -11.39
C ALA A 46 1.37 12.71 -11.20
N GLU A 47 1.66 13.89 -11.73
CA GLU A 47 2.96 14.56 -11.60
C GLU A 47 3.24 15.06 -10.17
N GLU A 48 2.22 15.22 -9.35
CA GLU A 48 2.32 15.64 -7.96
C GLU A 48 2.29 14.45 -6.99
N ALA A 49 1.85 13.28 -7.47
CA ALA A 49 1.66 12.11 -6.63
C ALA A 49 2.99 11.52 -6.14
N LEU A 50 3.03 11.18 -4.86
CA LEU A 50 4.20 10.59 -4.18
C LEU A 50 4.13 9.06 -4.11
N LEU A 51 3.23 8.44 -4.87
CA LEU A 51 3.02 7.00 -4.90
C LEU A 51 4.20 6.25 -5.52
N GLN A 52 4.52 5.10 -4.96
CA GLN A 52 5.54 4.21 -5.50
C GLN A 52 5.20 3.71 -6.92
N ALA A 53 3.93 3.63 -7.26
CA ALA A 53 3.48 3.35 -8.63
C ALA A 53 4.16 4.25 -9.68
N ARG A 54 4.42 5.53 -9.35
CA ARG A 54 5.14 6.47 -10.23
C ARG A 54 6.60 6.05 -10.45
N ILE A 55 7.27 5.60 -9.39
CA ILE A 55 8.68 5.17 -9.45
C ILE A 55 8.80 3.85 -10.22
N PHE A 56 7.81 2.97 -10.10
CA PHE A 56 7.74 1.70 -10.83
C PHE A 56 7.17 1.83 -12.25
N ASN A 57 7.10 3.05 -12.80
CA ASN A 57 6.64 3.34 -14.16
C ASN A 57 5.22 2.84 -14.47
N VAL A 58 4.35 2.81 -13.48
CA VAL A 58 2.92 2.60 -13.71
C VAL A 58 2.36 3.79 -14.51
N ARG A 59 1.59 3.51 -15.55
CA ARG A 59 0.96 4.55 -16.36
C ARG A 59 -0.18 5.22 -15.58
N PRO A 60 -0.24 6.56 -15.53
CA PRO A 60 -1.40 7.25 -14.97
C PRO A 60 -2.67 7.01 -15.82
N PRO A 61 -3.88 7.15 -15.24
CA PRO A 61 -4.13 7.55 -13.85
C PRO A 61 -3.82 6.43 -12.86
N PHE A 62 -3.11 6.74 -11.77
CA PHE A 62 -2.73 5.74 -10.78
C PHE A 62 -3.91 5.08 -10.07
N ALA A 63 -5.06 5.77 -10.00
CA ALA A 63 -6.29 5.19 -9.47
C ALA A 63 -6.68 3.87 -10.18
N ASN A 64 -6.43 3.76 -11.49
CA ASN A 64 -6.73 2.54 -12.24
C ASN A 64 -5.89 1.36 -11.74
N PHE A 65 -4.60 1.58 -11.51
CA PHE A 65 -3.71 0.54 -10.98
C PHE A 65 -4.11 0.14 -9.55
N TYR A 66 -4.29 1.10 -8.64
CA TYR A 66 -4.62 0.78 -7.24
C TYR A 66 -5.96 0.06 -7.12
N ARG A 67 -6.99 0.47 -7.86
CA ARG A 67 -8.27 -0.23 -7.91
C ARG A 67 -8.12 -1.65 -8.46
N ALA A 68 -7.35 -1.81 -9.52
CA ALA A 68 -7.07 -3.13 -10.10
C ALA A 68 -6.28 -4.02 -9.14
N ALA A 69 -5.27 -3.47 -8.45
CA ALA A 69 -4.46 -4.19 -7.48
C ALA A 69 -5.28 -4.64 -6.26
N ILE A 70 -6.07 -3.73 -5.67
CA ILE A 70 -6.97 -4.03 -4.55
C ILE A 70 -8.02 -5.06 -4.97
N GLY A 71 -8.63 -4.88 -6.14
CA GLY A 71 -9.60 -5.81 -6.70
C GLY A 71 -9.01 -7.19 -6.97
N ALA A 72 -7.75 -7.26 -7.42
CA ALA A 72 -7.03 -8.52 -7.61
C ALA A 72 -6.79 -9.25 -6.27
N VAL A 73 -6.41 -8.50 -5.22
CA VAL A 73 -6.24 -9.07 -3.88
C VAL A 73 -7.54 -9.69 -3.38
N ASP A 74 -8.65 -8.94 -3.44
CA ASP A 74 -9.95 -9.43 -2.99
C ASP A 74 -10.50 -10.56 -3.85
N GLY A 75 -10.48 -10.41 -5.17
CA GLY A 75 -11.02 -11.40 -6.09
C GLY A 75 -10.29 -12.74 -6.01
N ASN A 76 -8.95 -12.72 -5.91
CA ASN A 76 -8.18 -13.94 -5.76
C ASN A 76 -8.32 -14.53 -4.35
N SER A 77 -8.41 -13.71 -3.30
CA SER A 77 -8.69 -14.18 -1.94
C SER A 77 -10.06 -14.89 -1.88
N GLU A 78 -11.09 -14.27 -2.43
CA GLU A 78 -12.43 -14.85 -2.46
C GLU A 78 -12.47 -16.16 -3.24
N ARG A 79 -11.78 -16.24 -4.37
CA ARG A 79 -11.68 -17.44 -5.19
C ARG A 79 -11.00 -18.61 -4.45
N VAL A 80 -9.91 -18.36 -3.71
CA VAL A 80 -9.15 -19.44 -3.06
C VAL A 80 -9.60 -19.76 -1.64
N THR A 81 -10.25 -18.82 -0.95
CA THR A 81 -10.64 -18.98 0.47
C THR A 81 -12.15 -18.87 0.70
N GLY A 82 -12.93 -18.42 -0.28
CA GLY A 82 -14.35 -18.08 -0.11
C GLY A 82 -14.61 -16.76 0.62
N ARG A 83 -13.56 -16.01 0.97
CA ARG A 83 -13.68 -14.75 1.73
C ARG A 83 -12.80 -13.66 1.13
N LYS A 84 -13.25 -12.40 1.26
CA LYS A 84 -12.42 -11.25 0.92
C LYS A 84 -11.23 -11.14 1.85
N PHE A 85 -10.15 -10.55 1.35
CA PHE A 85 -8.87 -10.49 2.07
C PHE A 85 -9.00 -9.88 3.47
N ALA A 86 -9.76 -8.79 3.61
CA ALA A 86 -9.95 -8.13 4.91
C ALA A 86 -10.70 -9.00 5.94
N ALA A 87 -11.42 -10.04 5.50
CA ALA A 87 -12.15 -10.97 6.37
C ALA A 87 -11.31 -12.20 6.79
N LEU A 88 -10.10 -12.33 6.27
CA LEU A 88 -9.17 -13.39 6.66
C LEU A 88 -8.56 -13.10 8.03
N SER A 89 -8.20 -14.16 8.74
CA SER A 89 -7.37 -14.03 9.95
C SER A 89 -5.98 -13.53 9.63
N ALA A 90 -5.27 -13.00 10.62
CA ALA A 90 -3.91 -12.48 10.43
C ALA A 90 -2.94 -13.52 9.86
N THR A 91 -3.09 -14.78 10.23
CA THR A 91 -2.27 -15.88 9.68
C THR A 91 -2.60 -16.13 8.22
N GLU A 92 -3.89 -16.23 7.87
CA GLU A 92 -4.33 -16.43 6.49
C GLU A 92 -3.92 -15.24 5.59
N GLN A 93 -3.98 -14.01 6.09
CA GLN A 93 -3.50 -12.83 5.37
C GLN A 93 -2.00 -12.91 5.07
N ARG A 94 -1.19 -13.31 6.05
CA ARG A 94 0.26 -13.51 5.84
C ARG A 94 0.57 -14.61 4.83
N ASP A 95 -0.12 -15.73 4.92
CA ASP A 95 0.06 -16.86 3.99
C ASP A 95 -0.36 -16.45 2.56
N PHE A 96 -1.48 -15.75 2.41
CA PHE A 96 -1.94 -15.23 1.13
C PHE A 96 -0.91 -14.28 0.52
N VAL A 97 -0.43 -13.29 1.28
CA VAL A 97 0.57 -12.31 0.84
C VAL A 97 1.89 -13.00 0.46
N ASN A 98 2.30 -14.01 1.23
CA ASN A 98 3.52 -14.76 0.95
C ASN A 98 3.43 -15.55 -0.37
N ASN A 99 2.27 -16.15 -0.66
CA ASN A 99 2.02 -16.81 -1.93
C ASN A 99 1.88 -15.81 -3.09
N MET A 100 1.20 -14.70 -2.86
CA MET A 100 1.04 -13.62 -3.84
C MET A 100 2.39 -13.07 -4.30
N ARG A 101 3.29 -12.71 -3.37
CA ARG A 101 4.62 -12.16 -3.71
C ARG A 101 5.49 -13.12 -4.52
N GLN A 102 5.29 -14.42 -4.35
CA GLN A 102 6.01 -15.46 -5.07
C GLN A 102 5.32 -15.89 -6.37
N ASN A 103 4.19 -15.25 -6.74
CA ASN A 103 3.32 -15.63 -7.85
C ASN A 103 2.91 -17.13 -7.78
N LYS A 104 2.62 -17.63 -6.57
CA LYS A 104 2.23 -19.02 -6.31
C LYS A 104 0.72 -19.21 -6.12
N ILE A 105 -0.09 -18.19 -6.38
CA ILE A 105 -1.55 -18.33 -6.36
C ILE A 105 -1.98 -18.73 -7.76
N ASP A 106 -2.37 -19.98 -7.93
CA ASP A 106 -2.83 -20.51 -9.22
C ASP A 106 -4.06 -19.77 -9.72
N GLY A 107 -4.10 -19.50 -11.03
CA GLY A 107 -5.21 -18.78 -11.66
C GLY A 107 -5.32 -17.31 -11.21
N TRP A 108 -4.22 -16.69 -10.77
CA TRP A 108 -4.19 -15.27 -10.40
C TRP A 108 -4.70 -14.40 -11.56
N THR A 109 -5.60 -13.47 -11.25
CA THR A 109 -6.13 -12.48 -12.20
C THR A 109 -5.81 -11.07 -11.73
N GLY A 110 -5.56 -10.18 -12.70
CA GLY A 110 -5.18 -8.79 -12.43
C GLY A 110 -3.66 -8.53 -12.58
N PRO A 111 -3.15 -7.40 -12.09
CA PRO A 111 -1.72 -7.11 -12.12
C PRO A 111 -0.95 -8.20 -11.37
N SER A 112 0.26 -8.55 -11.84
CA SER A 112 1.08 -9.60 -11.23
C SER A 112 1.17 -9.46 -9.70
N GLY A 113 0.98 -10.57 -8.98
CA GLY A 113 0.96 -10.58 -7.51
C GLY A 113 2.25 -10.04 -6.91
N GLY A 114 3.40 -10.42 -7.47
CA GLY A 114 4.71 -9.90 -7.03
C GLY A 114 4.86 -8.39 -7.27
N PHE A 115 4.30 -7.87 -8.37
CA PHE A 115 4.31 -6.44 -8.66
C PHE A 115 3.39 -5.65 -7.70
N VAL A 116 2.17 -6.15 -7.47
CA VAL A 116 1.24 -5.59 -6.47
C VAL A 116 1.89 -5.56 -5.08
N TYR A 117 2.52 -6.67 -4.68
CA TYR A 117 3.25 -6.76 -3.42
C TYR A 117 4.31 -5.65 -3.30
N ASN A 118 5.16 -5.50 -4.31
CA ASN A 118 6.26 -4.52 -4.27
C ASN A 118 5.76 -3.09 -4.12
N ILE A 119 4.75 -2.69 -4.89
CA ILE A 119 4.22 -1.33 -4.84
C ILE A 119 3.53 -1.05 -3.50
N LEU A 120 2.58 -1.89 -3.10
CA LEU A 120 1.83 -1.68 -1.85
C LEU A 120 2.73 -1.74 -0.61
N ARG A 121 3.74 -2.62 -0.62
CA ARG A 121 4.72 -2.67 0.46
C ARG A 121 5.56 -1.40 0.52
N SER A 122 6.00 -0.90 -0.61
CA SER A 122 6.80 0.32 -0.66
C SER A 122 6.02 1.54 -0.19
N ASP A 123 4.76 1.69 -0.62
CA ASP A 123 3.87 2.75 -0.10
C ASP A 123 3.66 2.61 1.43
N ALA A 124 3.46 1.39 1.92
CA ALA A 124 3.29 1.15 3.36
C ALA A 124 4.58 1.47 4.15
N VAL A 125 5.75 1.16 3.62
CA VAL A 125 7.05 1.53 4.21
C VAL A 125 7.19 3.06 4.28
N ASP A 126 6.86 3.76 3.21
CA ASP A 126 6.93 5.22 3.17
C ASP A 126 6.02 5.86 4.23
N VAL A 127 4.79 5.35 4.37
CA VAL A 127 3.83 5.87 5.34
C VAL A 127 4.26 5.61 6.79
N VAL A 128 4.83 4.45 7.07
CA VAL A 128 5.25 4.07 8.44
C VAL A 128 6.60 4.68 8.80
N TYR A 129 7.58 4.56 7.93
CA TYR A 129 8.98 4.90 8.23
C TYR A 129 9.47 6.18 7.57
N GLY A 130 8.80 6.69 6.55
CA GLY A 130 9.12 7.95 5.86
C GLY A 130 8.65 9.20 6.60
N THR A 131 8.35 9.11 7.90
CA THR A 131 7.87 10.19 8.76
C THR A 131 8.86 10.47 9.88
N MET A 132 8.75 11.64 10.54
CA MET A 132 9.57 11.96 11.72
C MET A 132 9.42 10.91 12.82
N ASP A 133 8.18 10.47 13.07
CA ASP A 133 7.90 9.43 14.08
C ASP A 133 8.50 8.08 13.68
N GLY A 134 8.47 7.74 12.38
CA GLY A 134 9.09 6.54 11.85
C GLY A 134 10.61 6.55 12.02
N TYR A 135 11.27 7.65 11.74
CA TYR A 135 12.72 7.83 11.99
C TYR A 135 13.05 7.72 13.47
N ALA A 136 12.25 8.35 14.34
CA ALA A 136 12.42 8.25 15.79
C ALA A 136 12.27 6.79 16.28
N ALA A 137 11.29 6.04 15.77
CA ALA A 137 11.08 4.65 16.12
C ALA A 137 12.26 3.74 15.71
N LEU A 138 12.98 4.10 14.64
CA LEU A 138 14.21 3.42 14.20
C LEU A 138 15.47 3.89 14.92
N GLY A 139 15.38 4.91 15.78
CA GLY A 139 16.53 5.53 16.42
C GLY A 139 17.45 6.29 15.46
N ILE A 140 16.94 6.70 14.29
CA ILE A 140 17.67 7.42 13.25
C ILE A 140 17.34 8.91 13.34
N PRO A 141 18.32 9.82 13.41
CA PRO A 141 18.06 11.25 13.36
C PRO A 141 17.41 11.65 12.03
N TYR A 142 16.25 12.29 12.10
CA TYR A 142 15.61 12.82 10.89
C TYR A 142 16.36 14.02 10.37
N GLN A 143 16.84 13.95 9.14
CA GLN A 143 17.50 15.05 8.43
C GLN A 143 16.81 15.28 7.08
N ALA A 144 15.85 16.20 7.05
CA ALA A 144 15.10 16.53 5.84
C ALA A 144 15.97 17.12 4.72
N HIS A 145 17.03 17.85 5.09
CA HIS A 145 17.97 18.46 4.16
C HIS A 145 19.39 18.32 4.68
N ILE A 146 20.18 17.51 4.02
CA ILE A 146 21.63 17.45 4.24
C ILE A 146 22.26 18.42 3.25
N VAL A 147 22.80 19.54 3.75
CA VAL A 147 23.56 20.46 2.91
C VAL A 147 24.89 19.79 2.56
N PRO A 148 25.23 19.61 1.28
CA PRO A 148 26.51 19.04 0.89
C PRO A 148 27.66 19.85 1.46
N THR A 149 28.63 19.18 2.04
CA THR A 149 29.82 19.84 2.62
C THR A 149 30.77 20.36 1.56
N LYS A 150 30.59 19.92 0.32
CA LYS A 150 31.39 20.33 -0.84
C LYS A 150 30.48 20.56 -2.05
N ARG A 151 30.83 21.51 -2.90
CA ARG A 151 30.22 21.62 -4.23
C ARG A 151 30.75 20.49 -5.13
N TRP A 152 29.86 19.95 -5.96
CA TRP A 152 30.23 18.99 -7.00
C TRP A 152 31.07 19.67 -8.08
#